data_21972bfc25e1f625ec96e5073b2d29d5
#
_entry.id   21972bfc25e1f625ec96e5073b2d29d5
#
_cell.length_a   1.000
_cell.length_b   1.000
_cell.length_c   1.000
_cell.angle_alpha   90.00
_cell.angle_beta   90.00
_cell.angle_gamma   90.00
#
_symmetry.space_group_name_H-M   'P 1'
#
loop_
_entity.id
_entity.type
_entity.pdbx_description
1 polymer ?
#
loop_
_entity_poly.entity_id
_entity_poly.type
_entity_poly.pdbx_seq_one_letter_code
_entity_poly.pdbx_strand_id
1 'polypeptide(L)'
;MPKPFRALHAALPLVFVSLLLALPFAGAPAHAASPAGKNLLQNGDFERTLAGHPWMPAGWDTSLADLPTVFFGRDTFMVHSGHWAVNVANMSTAFPMGHNWSQTLLVGKEAWGKTATFKVWTRSNGVDGRAFILVQAYSDTATKMARIWGVDHDEALKRLGIGKIDDPLLDLAWKRVWFDDPLTDWVEREAKIQIQPGTNVMFVRCGLIGTGQVVFDDASLTLSAGMPPAKIAKGENLFADPGFEGRALAWDLALPPYEGAKISIDTTVAHGGRMSVRLSDFWDGLVETRIGVGQPFDARALRGQRVRLSGWFKGDSLKGIAYVKIFAQGLASRVTQSPGAEMLSNTWDWQPLSIELNIPDDAVIVWANLQAQAPARGTVWIDDASFEVLGPATPAPGAAKPTQGTKKH
;
A
#
# COMPACT_ATOMS: atom_id res chain seq x y z
N MET A 1 -34.11 25.44 35.55
CA MET A 1 -32.77 24.83 35.49
C MET A 1 -32.90 23.52 34.75
N PRO A 2 -32.47 23.41 33.51
CA PRO A 2 -32.45 22.14 32.80
C PRO A 2 -31.12 21.42 33.05
N LYS A 3 -31.19 20.11 33.27
CA LYS A 3 -30.04 19.21 33.49
C LYS A 3 -29.26 19.01 32.17
N PRO A 4 -27.93 18.92 32.22
CA PRO A 4 -27.15 18.69 31.02
C PRO A 4 -27.24 17.21 30.57
N PHE A 5 -27.52 17.01 29.28
CA PHE A 5 -27.39 15.75 28.60
C PHE A 5 -25.93 15.30 28.57
N ARG A 6 -25.65 14.15 29.15
CA ARG A 6 -24.37 13.46 28.98
C ARG A 6 -24.39 12.77 27.59
N ALA A 7 -23.64 13.30 26.66
CA ALA A 7 -23.34 12.62 25.41
C ALA A 7 -22.32 11.49 25.70
N LEU A 8 -22.75 10.25 25.49
CA LEU A 8 -21.86 9.11 25.47
C LEU A 8 -21.07 9.16 24.15
N HIS A 9 -19.79 9.51 24.24
CA HIS A 9 -18.89 9.45 23.10
C HIS A 9 -18.35 8.03 22.98
N ALA A 10 -18.94 7.25 22.08
CA ALA A 10 -18.33 6.02 21.63
C ALA A 10 -17.29 6.42 20.56
N ALA A 11 -16.02 6.33 20.90
CA ALA A 11 -14.94 6.41 19.93
C ALA A 11 -14.97 5.14 19.06
N LEU A 12 -15.42 5.26 17.83
CA LEU A 12 -15.21 4.22 16.81
C LEU A 12 -13.82 4.42 16.19
N PRO A 13 -12.92 3.45 16.30
CA PRO A 13 -11.72 3.44 15.49
C PRO A 13 -12.15 3.06 14.05
N LEU A 14 -12.03 4.00 13.11
CA LEU A 14 -12.19 3.70 11.68
C LEU A 14 -10.97 2.89 11.21
N VAL A 15 -11.15 1.60 11.15
CA VAL A 15 -10.24 0.65 10.52
C VAL A 15 -10.72 0.46 9.08
N PHE A 16 -9.80 0.38 8.15
CA PHE A 16 -10.06 -0.02 6.77
C PHE A 16 -10.74 -1.40 6.75
N VAL A 17 -12.03 -1.42 6.72
CA VAL A 17 -12.79 -2.63 6.50
C VAL A 17 -12.92 -2.81 4.99
N SER A 18 -12.03 -3.62 4.41
CA SER A 18 -12.35 -4.29 3.16
C SER A 18 -13.47 -5.28 3.51
N LEU A 19 -14.71 -4.94 3.17
CA LEU A 19 -15.85 -5.81 3.33
C LEU A 19 -15.65 -7.00 2.39
N LEU A 20 -15.06 -8.08 2.89
CA LEU A 20 -15.08 -9.40 2.25
C LEU A 20 -16.52 -9.93 2.41
N LEU A 21 -17.35 -9.68 1.42
CA LEU A 21 -18.61 -10.41 1.28
C LEU A 21 -18.27 -11.89 1.10
N ALA A 22 -18.56 -12.69 2.11
CA ALA A 22 -18.38 -14.13 2.10
C ALA A 22 -19.34 -14.74 1.05
N LEU A 23 -18.82 -14.97 -0.14
CA LEU A 23 -19.44 -15.92 -1.06
C LEU A 23 -19.20 -17.34 -0.50
N PRO A 24 -20.21 -18.26 -0.55
CA PRO A 24 -20.03 -19.64 -0.10
C PRO A 24 -18.93 -20.28 -0.95
N PHE A 25 -17.80 -20.59 -0.34
CA PHE A 25 -16.73 -21.35 -0.96
C PHE A 25 -17.21 -22.78 -1.20
N ALA A 26 -17.66 -23.08 -2.41
CA ALA A 26 -17.67 -24.44 -2.90
C ALA A 26 -16.22 -24.92 -2.89
N GLY A 27 -15.94 -26.04 -2.22
CA GLY A 27 -14.62 -26.58 -1.92
C GLY A 27 -13.58 -26.30 -3.01
N ALA A 28 -12.54 -25.54 -2.66
CA ALA A 28 -11.52 -25.15 -3.60
C ALA A 28 -10.75 -26.39 -4.05
N PRO A 29 -10.63 -26.64 -5.37
CA PRO A 29 -9.78 -27.72 -5.89
C PRO A 29 -8.33 -27.49 -5.47
N ALA A 30 -7.63 -28.56 -5.10
CA ALA A 30 -6.20 -28.53 -4.83
C ALA A 30 -5.48 -27.83 -5.98
N HIS A 31 -4.77 -26.73 -5.67
CA HIS A 31 -4.08 -25.94 -6.68
C HIS A 31 -2.88 -26.74 -7.21
N ALA A 32 -3.03 -27.27 -8.42
CA ALA A 32 -1.88 -27.72 -9.19
C ALA A 32 -0.98 -26.52 -9.50
N ALA A 33 0.34 -26.72 -9.46
CA ALA A 33 1.31 -25.68 -9.81
C ALA A 33 0.96 -25.11 -11.20
N SER A 34 0.67 -23.80 -11.26
CA SER A 34 0.33 -23.16 -12.53
C SER A 34 1.52 -23.18 -13.47
N PRO A 35 1.36 -23.64 -14.72
CA PRO A 35 2.42 -23.56 -15.71
C PRO A 35 2.86 -22.12 -15.93
N ALA A 36 4.16 -21.90 -16.19
CA ALA A 36 4.69 -20.57 -16.47
C ALA A 36 3.93 -19.92 -17.64
N GLY A 37 3.47 -18.67 -17.41
CA GLY A 37 2.76 -17.89 -18.43
C GLY A 37 1.23 -18.01 -18.40
N LYS A 38 0.64 -18.86 -17.55
CA LYS A 38 -0.82 -18.91 -17.41
C LYS A 38 -1.32 -17.70 -16.62
N ASN A 39 -2.36 -17.01 -17.14
CA ASN A 39 -3.07 -15.98 -16.39
C ASN A 39 -3.77 -16.60 -15.17
N LEU A 40 -3.47 -16.12 -13.98
CA LEU A 40 -4.06 -16.58 -12.72
C LEU A 40 -5.38 -15.89 -12.40
N LEU A 41 -5.67 -14.75 -13.03
CA LEU A 41 -6.92 -14.04 -12.84
C LEU A 41 -8.08 -14.78 -13.48
N GLN A 42 -9.20 -14.75 -12.79
CA GLN A 42 -10.46 -15.16 -13.36
C GLN A 42 -11.05 -13.99 -14.14
N ASN A 43 -11.47 -14.22 -15.39
CA ASN A 43 -12.17 -13.20 -16.18
C ASN A 43 -11.37 -11.87 -16.26
N GLY A 44 -10.07 -11.98 -16.59
CA GLY A 44 -9.22 -10.81 -16.74
C GLY A 44 -9.56 -9.94 -17.94
N ASP A 45 -10.26 -10.51 -18.91
CA ASP A 45 -10.85 -9.88 -20.09
C ASP A 45 -12.22 -9.23 -19.80
N PHE A 46 -12.75 -9.33 -18.59
CA PHE A 46 -14.02 -8.79 -18.11
C PHE A 46 -15.28 -9.21 -18.90
N GLU A 47 -15.18 -10.20 -19.78
CA GLU A 47 -16.26 -10.60 -20.70
C GLU A 47 -17.43 -11.30 -19.99
N ARG A 48 -17.23 -11.91 -18.82
CA ARG A 48 -18.27 -12.64 -18.08
C ARG A 48 -18.81 -11.80 -16.94
N THR A 49 -20.14 -11.82 -16.79
CA THR A 49 -20.83 -11.14 -15.67
C THR A 49 -21.05 -12.06 -14.48
N LEU A 50 -21.19 -11.48 -13.31
CA LEU A 50 -21.70 -12.16 -12.13
C LEU A 50 -23.21 -12.41 -12.31
N ALA A 51 -23.66 -13.62 -12.05
CA ALA A 51 -25.08 -13.98 -12.16
C ALA A 51 -25.97 -13.05 -11.32
N GLY A 52 -26.99 -12.47 -11.94
CA GLY A 52 -27.87 -11.51 -11.30
C GLY A 52 -27.35 -10.07 -11.18
N HIS A 53 -26.11 -9.81 -11.58
CA HIS A 53 -25.46 -8.48 -11.51
C HIS A 53 -24.77 -8.13 -12.83
N PRO A 54 -25.52 -7.65 -13.84
CA PRO A 54 -24.99 -7.46 -15.20
C PRO A 54 -23.88 -6.40 -15.31
N TRP A 55 -23.75 -5.51 -14.33
CA TRP A 55 -22.71 -4.49 -14.26
C TRP A 55 -21.39 -5.02 -13.61
N MET A 56 -21.46 -6.16 -12.91
CA MET A 56 -20.36 -6.72 -12.15
C MET A 56 -19.65 -7.83 -12.92
N PRO A 57 -18.35 -7.74 -13.23
CA PRO A 57 -17.63 -8.83 -13.84
C PRO A 57 -17.44 -9.99 -12.85
N ALA A 58 -17.66 -11.21 -13.32
CA ALA A 58 -17.49 -12.41 -12.52
C ALA A 58 -16.06 -12.54 -11.99
N GLY A 59 -15.89 -12.82 -10.70
CA GLY A 59 -14.59 -13.01 -10.06
C GLY A 59 -13.90 -11.72 -9.61
N TRP A 60 -14.49 -10.57 -9.87
CA TRP A 60 -14.01 -9.27 -9.41
C TRP A 60 -14.91 -8.70 -8.31
N ASP A 61 -14.34 -7.82 -7.51
CA ASP A 61 -15.00 -7.13 -6.42
C ASP A 61 -14.67 -5.63 -6.46
N THR A 62 -15.47 -4.82 -5.78
CA THR A 62 -15.27 -3.37 -5.69
C THR A 62 -14.96 -2.97 -4.25
N SER A 63 -14.15 -1.96 -4.06
CA SER A 63 -13.96 -1.35 -2.75
C SER A 63 -14.38 0.10 -2.74
N LEU A 64 -15.09 0.49 -1.66
CA LEU A 64 -15.64 1.84 -1.47
C LEU A 64 -16.58 2.27 -2.61
N ALA A 65 -17.47 1.34 -3.02
CA ALA A 65 -18.42 1.54 -4.10
C ALA A 65 -19.71 2.26 -3.67
N ASP A 66 -20.09 2.16 -2.39
CA ASP A 66 -21.39 2.66 -1.89
C ASP A 66 -21.39 4.16 -1.58
N LEU A 67 -20.73 4.96 -2.43
CA LEU A 67 -20.69 6.40 -2.32
C LEU A 67 -21.46 7.04 -3.46
N PRO A 68 -22.24 8.09 -3.20
CA PRO A 68 -23.19 8.64 -4.19
C PRO A 68 -22.53 9.24 -5.44
N THR A 69 -21.24 9.48 -5.43
CA THR A 69 -20.49 10.09 -6.54
C THR A 69 -19.53 9.12 -7.23
N VAL A 70 -19.49 7.87 -6.77
CA VAL A 70 -18.58 6.84 -7.29
C VAL A 70 -19.36 5.80 -8.06
N PHE A 71 -18.94 5.56 -9.29
CA PHE A 71 -19.60 4.64 -10.21
C PHE A 71 -18.63 3.55 -10.64
N PHE A 72 -19.09 2.33 -10.50
CA PHE A 72 -18.43 1.16 -11.05
C PHE A 72 -19.31 0.55 -12.12
N GLY A 73 -18.72 0.11 -13.22
CA GLY A 73 -19.52 -0.48 -14.29
C GLY A 73 -18.68 -1.18 -15.34
N ARG A 74 -19.40 -1.90 -16.21
CA ARG A 74 -18.88 -2.43 -17.45
C ARG A 74 -19.07 -1.39 -18.54
N ASP A 75 -18.07 -1.24 -19.39
CA ASP A 75 -18.05 -0.29 -20.51
C ASP A 75 -18.07 -1.07 -21.83
N THR A 76 -18.89 -0.62 -22.79
CA THR A 76 -18.97 -1.17 -24.14
C THR A 76 -18.49 -0.21 -25.20
N PHE A 77 -18.18 1.04 -24.84
CA PHE A 77 -17.73 2.07 -25.76
C PHE A 77 -16.22 2.21 -25.74
N MET A 78 -15.64 2.13 -24.52
CA MET A 78 -14.20 2.18 -24.33
C MET A 78 -13.71 0.76 -23.99
N VAL A 79 -13.40 -0.01 -25.02
CA VAL A 79 -12.95 -1.40 -24.92
C VAL A 79 -11.59 -1.50 -25.59
N HIS A 80 -10.62 -2.16 -24.96
CA HIS A 80 -9.33 -2.46 -25.57
C HIS A 80 -9.42 -3.69 -26.45
N SER A 81 -10.06 -4.76 -25.96
CA SER A 81 -10.35 -5.96 -26.72
C SER A 81 -11.72 -6.55 -26.36
N GLY A 82 -12.23 -7.50 -27.15
CA GLY A 82 -13.51 -8.14 -26.88
C GLY A 82 -14.72 -7.19 -26.98
N HIS A 83 -15.62 -7.26 -25.99
CA HIS A 83 -16.89 -6.51 -25.96
C HIS A 83 -17.06 -5.66 -24.71
N TRP A 84 -16.27 -5.92 -23.67
CA TRP A 84 -16.45 -5.32 -22.35
C TRP A 84 -15.12 -4.95 -21.72
N ALA A 85 -15.06 -3.75 -21.18
CA ALA A 85 -14.05 -3.31 -20.23
C ALA A 85 -14.74 -2.98 -18.90
N VAL A 86 -14.01 -2.61 -17.87
CA VAL A 86 -14.55 -2.10 -16.61
C VAL A 86 -14.07 -0.68 -16.35
N ASN A 87 -14.91 0.13 -15.76
CA ASN A 87 -14.54 1.48 -15.35
C ASN A 87 -14.76 1.73 -13.86
N VAL A 88 -14.04 2.71 -13.36
CA VAL A 88 -14.33 3.41 -12.12
C VAL A 88 -14.35 4.91 -12.41
N ALA A 89 -15.41 5.59 -11.98
CA ALA A 89 -15.53 7.03 -12.12
C ALA A 89 -15.91 7.64 -10.77
N ASN A 90 -15.31 8.79 -10.44
CA ASN A 90 -15.67 9.58 -9.29
C ASN A 90 -15.95 11.02 -9.73
N MET A 91 -17.13 11.53 -9.42
CA MET A 91 -17.60 12.84 -9.83
C MET A 91 -17.45 13.92 -8.76
N SER A 92 -16.82 13.58 -7.63
CA SER A 92 -16.67 14.51 -6.50
C SER A 92 -15.33 14.38 -5.80
N THR A 93 -14.78 15.51 -5.39
CA THR A 93 -13.56 15.58 -4.56
C THR A 93 -13.83 15.28 -3.08
N ALA A 94 -15.08 15.04 -2.68
CA ALA A 94 -15.49 14.79 -1.30
C ALA A 94 -14.91 13.50 -0.71
N PHE A 95 -14.53 12.54 -1.55
CA PHE A 95 -14.03 11.23 -1.12
C PHE A 95 -12.64 10.98 -1.72
N PRO A 96 -11.56 11.37 -1.03
CA PRO A 96 -10.19 11.30 -1.55
C PRO A 96 -9.57 9.90 -1.48
N MET A 97 -10.31 8.88 -1.01
CA MET A 97 -9.83 7.51 -0.90
C MET A 97 -9.79 6.80 -2.25
N GLY A 98 -9.06 5.69 -2.30
CA GLY A 98 -8.96 4.88 -3.51
C GLY A 98 -10.19 4.02 -3.75
N HIS A 99 -10.88 4.24 -4.86
CA HIS A 99 -11.95 3.39 -5.37
C HIS A 99 -11.36 2.43 -6.38
N ASN A 100 -11.58 1.12 -6.22
CA ASN A 100 -10.93 0.14 -7.09
C ASN A 100 -11.75 -1.13 -7.36
N TRP A 101 -11.51 -1.71 -8.52
CA TRP A 101 -11.74 -3.11 -8.80
C TRP A 101 -10.66 -3.95 -8.14
N SER A 102 -11.02 -5.12 -7.62
CA SER A 102 -10.07 -6.03 -6.99
C SER A 102 -10.38 -7.49 -7.28
N GLN A 103 -9.34 -8.32 -7.27
CA GLN A 103 -9.48 -9.76 -7.24
C GLN A 103 -8.54 -10.35 -6.18
N THR A 104 -9.07 -11.27 -5.37
CA THR A 104 -8.34 -12.00 -4.35
C THR A 104 -7.93 -13.36 -4.86
N LEU A 105 -6.67 -13.73 -4.67
CA LEU A 105 -6.13 -15.02 -5.07
C LEU A 105 -5.55 -15.74 -3.86
N LEU A 106 -5.88 -17.01 -3.72
CA LEU A 106 -5.22 -17.89 -2.76
C LEU A 106 -4.02 -18.55 -3.46
N VAL A 107 -2.86 -18.45 -2.83
CA VAL A 107 -1.61 -19.01 -3.37
C VAL A 107 -1.01 -20.04 -2.42
N GLY A 108 -0.33 -21.00 -2.98
CA GLY A 108 0.36 -22.04 -2.23
C GLY A 108 1.87 -21.84 -2.21
N LYS A 109 2.58 -22.75 -1.54
CA LYS A 109 4.04 -22.73 -1.42
C LYS A 109 4.77 -22.78 -2.76
N GLU A 110 4.14 -23.35 -3.78
CA GLU A 110 4.66 -23.45 -5.16
C GLU A 110 4.86 -22.08 -5.82
N ALA A 111 4.21 -21.04 -5.31
CA ALA A 111 4.39 -19.66 -5.77
C ALA A 111 5.55 -18.94 -5.06
N TRP A 112 6.02 -19.43 -3.92
CA TRP A 112 7.07 -18.78 -3.16
C TRP A 112 8.39 -18.71 -3.94
N GLY A 113 9.06 -17.57 -3.84
CA GLY A 113 10.29 -17.32 -4.58
C GLY A 113 10.08 -16.99 -6.06
N LYS A 114 8.85 -17.02 -6.57
CA LYS A 114 8.52 -16.59 -7.94
C LYS A 114 8.22 -15.10 -7.99
N THR A 115 8.34 -14.53 -9.18
CA THR A 115 7.90 -13.17 -9.49
C THR A 115 6.46 -13.21 -9.98
N ALA A 116 5.57 -12.47 -9.32
CA ALA A 116 4.24 -12.17 -9.82
C ALA A 116 4.27 -10.89 -10.65
N THR A 117 3.77 -10.95 -11.87
CA THR A 117 3.65 -9.80 -12.77
C THR A 117 2.17 -9.56 -13.05
N PHE A 118 1.66 -8.43 -12.58
CA PHE A 118 0.32 -7.93 -12.86
C PHE A 118 0.37 -6.92 -13.98
N LYS A 119 -0.39 -7.15 -15.04
CA LYS A 119 -0.54 -6.26 -16.18
C LYS A 119 -2.01 -5.98 -16.43
N VAL A 120 -2.32 -4.78 -16.88
CA VAL A 120 -3.66 -4.38 -17.30
C VAL A 120 -3.56 -3.21 -18.27
N TRP A 121 -4.40 -3.19 -19.28
CA TRP A 121 -4.57 -2.04 -20.16
C TRP A 121 -5.45 -1.00 -19.47
N THR A 122 -5.02 0.26 -19.55
CA THR A 122 -5.66 1.38 -18.86
C THR A 122 -5.92 2.53 -19.81
N ARG A 123 -7.04 3.21 -19.65
CA ARG A 123 -7.39 4.43 -20.39
C ARG A 123 -7.96 5.47 -19.42
N SER A 124 -7.40 6.67 -19.43
CA SER A 124 -7.83 7.78 -18.58
C SER A 124 -8.78 8.69 -19.35
N ASN A 125 -9.81 9.23 -18.65
CA ASN A 125 -10.77 10.19 -19.20
C ASN A 125 -11.12 11.24 -18.15
N GLY A 126 -10.54 12.43 -18.28
CA GLY A 126 -10.76 13.55 -17.37
C GLY A 126 -10.27 13.32 -15.94
N VAL A 127 -9.20 12.54 -15.76
CA VAL A 127 -8.64 12.27 -14.42
C VAL A 127 -8.05 13.54 -13.84
N ASP A 128 -8.56 13.94 -12.68
CA ASP A 128 -7.98 14.93 -11.77
C ASP A 128 -7.69 14.25 -10.43
N GLY A 129 -6.43 13.92 -10.24
CA GLY A 129 -5.93 13.07 -9.17
C GLY A 129 -4.98 12.01 -9.69
N ARG A 130 -5.13 10.76 -9.26
CA ARG A 130 -4.25 9.65 -9.64
C ARG A 130 -5.02 8.37 -9.83
N ALA A 131 -4.72 7.67 -10.91
CA ALA A 131 -5.13 6.29 -11.09
C ALA A 131 -3.97 5.35 -10.71
N PHE A 132 -4.29 4.08 -10.49
CA PHE A 132 -3.29 3.10 -10.08
C PHE A 132 -3.63 1.68 -10.50
N ILE A 133 -2.57 0.88 -10.61
CA ILE A 133 -2.62 -0.56 -10.53
C ILE A 133 -1.78 -1.02 -9.34
N LEU A 134 -2.14 -2.13 -8.73
CA LEU A 134 -1.52 -2.61 -7.50
C LEU A 134 -1.52 -4.12 -7.46
N VAL A 135 -0.39 -4.70 -7.06
CA VAL A 135 -0.28 -6.10 -6.65
C VAL A 135 0.29 -6.18 -5.23
N GLN A 136 -0.34 -7.00 -4.39
CA GLN A 136 0.00 -7.16 -2.98
C GLN A 136 0.06 -8.64 -2.63
N ALA A 137 0.95 -9.00 -1.72
CA ALA A 137 1.06 -10.35 -1.17
C ALA A 137 1.06 -10.30 0.36
N TYR A 138 0.27 -11.17 0.96
CA TYR A 138 0.05 -11.22 2.41
C TYR A 138 0.28 -12.63 2.96
N SER A 139 0.64 -12.68 4.26
CA SER A 139 0.40 -13.84 5.11
C SER A 139 -0.86 -13.56 5.93
N ASP A 140 -1.89 -14.36 5.70
CA ASP A 140 -3.16 -14.29 6.42
C ASP A 140 -3.34 -15.56 7.26
N THR A 141 -3.29 -15.39 8.57
CA THR A 141 -3.41 -16.51 9.52
C THR A 141 -4.80 -17.14 9.49
N ALA A 142 -5.85 -16.33 9.36
CA ALA A 142 -7.21 -16.83 9.34
C ALA A 142 -7.47 -17.69 8.09
N THR A 143 -7.05 -17.23 6.91
CA THR A 143 -7.11 -18.04 5.68
C THR A 143 -6.33 -19.35 5.80
N LYS A 144 -5.15 -19.34 6.42
CA LYS A 144 -4.36 -20.55 6.66
C LYS A 144 -5.11 -21.54 7.53
N MET A 145 -5.68 -21.07 8.64
CA MET A 145 -6.40 -21.92 9.58
C MET A 145 -7.75 -22.38 9.03
N ALA A 146 -8.45 -21.55 8.27
CA ALA A 146 -9.68 -21.94 7.57
C ALA A 146 -9.46 -23.17 6.67
N ARG A 147 -8.37 -23.18 5.90
CA ARG A 147 -7.98 -24.34 5.09
C ARG A 147 -7.68 -25.58 5.92
N ILE A 148 -6.95 -25.44 7.05
CA ILE A 148 -6.59 -26.57 7.91
C ILE A 148 -7.82 -27.16 8.59
N TRP A 149 -8.75 -26.32 9.02
CA TRP A 149 -9.95 -26.73 9.75
C TRP A 149 -11.14 -27.10 8.85
N GLY A 150 -11.05 -26.80 7.53
CA GLY A 150 -12.17 -27.02 6.59
C GLY A 150 -13.38 -26.12 6.88
N VAL A 151 -13.13 -24.88 7.30
CA VAL A 151 -14.15 -23.87 7.62
C VAL A 151 -13.93 -22.62 6.75
N ASP A 152 -14.87 -21.69 6.79
CA ASP A 152 -14.70 -20.37 6.16
C ASP A 152 -13.77 -19.46 6.97
N HIS A 153 -13.42 -18.32 6.40
CA HIS A 153 -12.51 -17.34 7.01
C HIS A 153 -13.08 -16.74 8.30
N ASP A 154 -14.38 -16.43 8.33
CA ASP A 154 -15.03 -15.82 9.49
C ASP A 154 -15.08 -16.79 10.67
N GLU A 155 -15.38 -18.05 10.42
CA GLU A 155 -15.33 -19.09 11.45
C GLU A 155 -13.89 -19.34 11.95
N ALA A 156 -12.90 -19.23 11.06
CA ALA A 156 -11.50 -19.33 11.46
C ALA A 156 -11.09 -18.17 12.38
N LEU A 157 -11.47 -16.93 12.06
CA LEU A 157 -11.25 -15.76 12.92
C LEU A 157 -11.87 -15.96 14.30
N LYS A 158 -13.12 -16.39 14.33
CA LYS A 158 -13.85 -16.65 15.58
C LYS A 158 -13.15 -17.71 16.44
N ARG A 159 -12.69 -18.81 15.84
CA ARG A 159 -11.95 -19.87 16.57
C ARG A 159 -10.60 -19.41 17.07
N LEU A 160 -9.94 -18.50 16.33
CA LEU A 160 -8.68 -17.89 16.76
C LEU A 160 -8.88 -16.82 17.86
N GLY A 161 -10.13 -16.43 18.15
CA GLY A 161 -10.42 -15.32 19.06
C GLY A 161 -9.98 -13.96 18.51
N ILE A 162 -9.86 -13.84 17.19
CA ILE A 162 -9.44 -12.62 16.49
C ILE A 162 -10.70 -11.91 15.99
N GLY A 163 -10.85 -10.63 16.33
CA GLY A 163 -11.88 -9.79 15.73
C GLY A 163 -11.60 -9.52 14.25
N LYS A 164 -12.64 -9.31 13.44
CA LYS A 164 -12.47 -8.94 12.01
C LYS A 164 -11.59 -7.71 11.80
N ILE A 165 -11.54 -6.83 12.80
CA ILE A 165 -10.76 -5.59 12.80
C ILE A 165 -9.28 -5.86 13.14
N ASP A 166 -9.02 -6.94 13.87
CA ASP A 166 -7.69 -7.30 14.39
C ASP A 166 -7.02 -8.39 13.55
N ASP A 167 -7.61 -8.78 12.41
CA ASP A 167 -7.06 -9.81 11.53
C ASP A 167 -5.65 -9.39 11.07
N PRO A 168 -4.59 -10.06 11.55
CA PRO A 168 -3.23 -9.64 11.29
C PRO A 168 -2.80 -10.08 9.90
N LEU A 169 -3.23 -9.33 8.89
CA LEU A 169 -2.63 -9.42 7.56
C LEU A 169 -1.19 -8.90 7.65
N LEU A 170 -0.22 -9.77 7.43
CA LEU A 170 1.17 -9.37 7.34
C LEU A 170 1.51 -9.04 5.88
N ASP A 171 1.83 -7.78 5.62
CA ASP A 171 2.36 -7.35 4.32
C ASP A 171 3.69 -8.05 4.05
N LEU A 172 3.77 -8.78 2.95
CA LEU A 172 4.99 -9.48 2.55
C LEU A 172 5.61 -8.93 1.27
N ALA A 173 4.79 -8.39 0.39
CA ALA A 173 5.25 -7.67 -0.80
C ALA A 173 4.15 -6.74 -1.31
N TRP A 174 4.59 -5.62 -1.89
CA TRP A 174 3.73 -4.55 -2.34
C TRP A 174 4.35 -3.83 -3.54
N LYS A 175 3.57 -3.63 -4.60
CA LYS A 175 3.94 -2.70 -5.68
C LYS A 175 2.70 -2.05 -6.26
N ARG A 176 2.66 -0.72 -6.17
CA ARG A 176 1.69 0.14 -6.83
C ARG A 176 2.38 0.91 -7.95
N VAL A 177 1.69 1.09 -9.05
CA VAL A 177 2.09 1.96 -10.16
C VAL A 177 1.01 3.01 -10.30
N TRP A 178 1.39 4.24 -10.03
CA TRP A 178 0.54 5.41 -10.17
C TRP A 178 0.66 6.01 -11.56
N PHE A 179 -0.42 6.62 -12.02
CA PHE A 179 -0.44 7.48 -13.21
C PHE A 179 -1.50 8.57 -13.03
N ASP A 180 -1.23 9.74 -13.59
CA ASP A 180 -2.05 10.94 -13.40
C ASP A 180 -2.31 11.67 -14.72
N ASP A 181 -2.16 10.96 -15.82
CA ASP A 181 -2.49 11.49 -17.14
C ASP A 181 -3.98 11.78 -17.23
N PRO A 182 -4.42 13.03 -17.47
CA PRO A 182 -5.85 13.39 -17.45
C PRO A 182 -6.63 12.76 -18.59
N LEU A 183 -5.97 12.53 -19.72
CA LEU A 183 -6.55 11.88 -20.90
C LEU A 183 -5.48 11.03 -21.59
N THR A 184 -5.73 9.74 -21.73
CA THR A 184 -4.88 8.84 -22.51
C THR A 184 -5.71 7.96 -23.43
N ASP A 185 -5.09 7.45 -24.46
CA ASP A 185 -5.53 6.23 -25.12
C ASP A 185 -5.05 5.01 -24.32
N TRP A 186 -5.26 3.80 -24.82
CA TRP A 186 -4.89 2.57 -24.13
C TRP A 186 -3.38 2.46 -23.89
N VAL A 187 -3.00 2.25 -22.64
CA VAL A 187 -1.62 2.06 -22.19
C VAL A 187 -1.54 0.81 -21.31
N GLU A 188 -0.68 -0.14 -21.66
CA GLU A 188 -0.40 -1.29 -20.78
C GLU A 188 0.41 -0.81 -19.56
N ARG A 189 -0.07 -1.10 -18.35
CA ARG A 189 0.65 -0.86 -17.11
C ARG A 189 1.07 -2.19 -16.48
N GLU A 190 2.23 -2.19 -15.83
CA GLU A 190 2.81 -3.38 -15.23
C GLU A 190 3.27 -3.12 -13.79
N ALA A 191 2.92 -4.03 -12.87
CA ALA A 191 3.44 -4.06 -11.51
C ALA A 191 4.01 -5.45 -11.18
N LYS A 192 5.20 -5.50 -10.59
CA LYS A 192 5.91 -6.75 -10.24
C LYS A 192 6.23 -6.82 -8.78
N ILE A 193 6.03 -7.99 -8.18
CA ILE A 193 6.50 -8.31 -6.83
C ILE A 193 7.21 -9.66 -6.80
N GLN A 194 8.13 -9.80 -5.85
CA GLN A 194 8.69 -11.10 -5.48
C GLN A 194 7.78 -11.72 -4.42
N ILE A 195 7.23 -12.90 -4.69
CA ILE A 195 6.39 -13.62 -3.72
C ILE A 195 7.29 -14.19 -2.62
N GLN A 196 7.13 -13.69 -1.41
CA GLN A 196 7.92 -14.10 -0.26
C GLN A 196 7.41 -15.42 0.34
N PRO A 197 8.27 -16.21 1.00
CA PRO A 197 7.84 -17.32 1.85
C PRO A 197 6.79 -16.85 2.87
N GLY A 198 5.76 -17.66 3.09
CA GLY A 198 4.66 -17.31 3.99
C GLY A 198 3.45 -16.69 3.28
N THR A 199 3.58 -16.20 2.05
CA THR A 199 2.45 -15.71 1.27
C THR A 199 1.41 -16.79 1.05
N ASN A 200 0.16 -16.51 1.39
CA ASN A 200 -0.98 -17.38 1.13
C ASN A 200 -2.16 -16.66 0.48
N VAL A 201 -2.13 -15.32 0.46
CA VAL A 201 -3.12 -14.46 -0.20
C VAL A 201 -2.42 -13.42 -1.05
N MET A 202 -2.94 -13.17 -2.23
CA MET A 202 -2.55 -12.06 -3.09
C MET A 202 -3.77 -11.27 -3.51
N PHE A 203 -3.60 -9.96 -3.66
CA PHE A 203 -4.60 -9.06 -4.25
C PHE A 203 -4.02 -8.39 -5.48
N VAL A 204 -4.85 -8.25 -6.50
CA VAL A 204 -4.64 -7.27 -7.57
C VAL A 204 -5.73 -6.23 -7.49
N ARG A 205 -5.37 -4.99 -7.74
CA ARG A 205 -6.31 -3.86 -7.72
C ARG A 205 -6.00 -2.90 -8.85
N CYS A 206 -7.05 -2.28 -9.39
CA CYS A 206 -6.94 -1.19 -10.34
C CYS A 206 -8.02 -0.15 -10.01
N GLY A 207 -7.63 1.13 -9.91
CA GLY A 207 -8.53 2.13 -9.34
C GLY A 207 -8.12 3.57 -9.55
N LEU A 208 -8.86 4.44 -8.86
CA LEU A 208 -8.78 5.89 -8.95
C LEU A 208 -8.80 6.51 -7.57
N ILE A 209 -7.96 7.52 -7.34
CA ILE A 209 -8.03 8.50 -6.26
C ILE A 209 -8.21 9.87 -6.90
N GLY A 210 -9.21 10.63 -6.48
CA GLY A 210 -9.58 11.90 -7.09
C GLY A 210 -10.81 11.78 -7.98
N THR A 211 -10.95 12.65 -8.99
CA THR A 211 -12.11 12.67 -9.87
C THR A 211 -11.78 12.26 -11.30
N GLY A 212 -12.81 12.05 -12.12
CA GLY A 212 -12.71 11.58 -13.50
C GLY A 212 -13.05 10.09 -13.63
N GLN A 213 -12.61 9.49 -14.72
CA GLN A 213 -12.89 8.09 -15.05
C GLN A 213 -11.61 7.39 -15.50
N VAL A 214 -11.44 6.16 -15.08
CA VAL A 214 -10.41 5.24 -15.61
C VAL A 214 -11.08 3.96 -16.05
N VAL A 215 -10.70 3.49 -17.22
CA VAL A 215 -11.16 2.22 -17.80
C VAL A 215 -10.02 1.22 -17.78
N PHE A 216 -10.33 -0.03 -17.46
CA PHE A 216 -9.38 -1.13 -17.36
C PHE A 216 -9.86 -2.30 -18.21
N ASP A 217 -8.91 -2.95 -18.90
CA ASP A 217 -9.19 -4.11 -19.73
C ASP A 217 -7.99 -5.06 -19.79
N ASP A 218 -8.22 -6.29 -20.25
CA ASP A 218 -7.18 -7.31 -20.46
C ASP A 218 -6.20 -7.47 -19.28
N ALA A 219 -6.74 -7.62 -18.08
CA ALA A 219 -5.96 -7.83 -16.89
C ALA A 219 -5.35 -9.24 -16.84
N SER A 220 -4.09 -9.33 -16.46
CA SER A 220 -3.40 -10.59 -16.29
C SER A 220 -2.46 -10.60 -15.09
N LEU A 221 -2.39 -11.72 -14.39
CA LEU A 221 -1.40 -12.01 -13.36
C LEU A 221 -0.70 -13.31 -13.72
N THR A 222 0.61 -13.23 -13.93
CA THR A 222 1.42 -14.39 -14.31
C THR A 222 2.56 -14.61 -13.33
N LEU A 223 3.04 -15.85 -13.23
CA LEU A 223 4.21 -16.20 -12.43
C LEU A 223 5.39 -16.55 -13.35
N SER A 224 6.56 -16.05 -12.98
CA SER A 224 7.84 -16.37 -13.63
C SER A 224 8.91 -16.73 -12.60
N ALA A 225 10.13 -17.03 -13.06
CA ALA A 225 11.28 -17.23 -12.18
C ALA A 225 11.48 -16.02 -11.25
N GLY A 226 11.94 -16.27 -10.04
CA GLY A 226 12.17 -15.24 -9.06
C GLY A 226 13.24 -14.25 -9.49
N MET A 227 13.05 -12.98 -9.15
CA MET A 227 14.05 -11.93 -9.34
C MET A 227 15.17 -12.09 -8.30
N PRO A 228 16.44 -11.91 -8.67
CA PRO A 228 17.51 -11.81 -7.68
C PRO A 228 17.28 -10.58 -6.80
N PRO A 229 17.79 -10.56 -5.54
CA PRO A 229 17.82 -9.36 -4.74
C PRO A 229 18.57 -8.24 -5.47
N ALA A 230 18.12 -7.00 -5.29
CA ALA A 230 18.82 -5.85 -5.83
C ALA A 230 20.25 -5.78 -5.26
N LYS A 231 21.21 -5.35 -6.08
CA LYS A 231 22.54 -4.99 -5.60
C LYS A 231 22.50 -3.53 -5.18
N ILE A 232 22.75 -3.26 -3.92
CA ILE A 232 22.70 -1.92 -3.34
C ILE A 232 24.11 -1.51 -2.95
N ALA A 233 24.55 -0.34 -3.42
CA ALA A 233 25.79 0.26 -3.00
C ALA A 233 25.61 1.02 -1.67
N LYS A 234 26.64 1.05 -0.86
CA LYS A 234 26.65 1.87 0.37
C LYS A 234 26.49 3.35 -0.01
N GLY A 235 25.54 4.04 0.67
CA GLY A 235 25.25 5.45 0.43
C GLY A 235 24.42 5.74 -0.83
N GLU A 236 24.02 4.72 -1.57
CA GLU A 236 23.05 4.87 -2.67
C GLU A 236 21.69 5.21 -2.14
N ASN A 237 21.06 6.28 -2.67
CA ASN A 237 19.69 6.62 -2.35
C ASN A 237 18.74 5.65 -3.05
N LEU A 238 17.96 4.90 -2.28
CA LEU A 238 17.07 3.85 -2.78
C LEU A 238 15.71 4.39 -3.23
N PHE A 239 15.36 5.62 -2.86
CA PHE A 239 14.11 6.20 -3.31
C PHE A 239 14.12 6.47 -4.81
N ALA A 240 13.06 6.08 -5.47
CA ALA A 240 12.73 6.59 -6.79
C ALA A 240 12.11 8.00 -6.63
N ASP A 241 12.58 8.97 -7.42
CA ASP A 241 12.10 10.37 -7.39
C ASP A 241 12.22 11.02 -5.98
N PRO A 242 13.43 11.10 -5.41
CA PRO A 242 13.64 11.59 -4.04
C PRO A 242 13.34 13.08 -3.84
N GLY A 243 13.44 13.90 -4.88
CA GLY A 243 13.10 15.32 -4.89
C GLY A 243 11.69 15.60 -5.44
N PHE A 244 10.86 14.58 -5.62
CA PHE A 244 9.46 14.69 -6.10
C PHE A 244 9.28 15.35 -7.47
N GLU A 245 10.33 15.53 -8.26
CA GLU A 245 10.32 16.17 -9.56
C GLU A 245 9.50 15.40 -10.62
N GLY A 246 9.24 14.10 -10.39
CA GLY A 246 8.32 13.26 -11.13
C GLY A 246 6.88 13.31 -10.58
N ARG A 247 6.48 14.38 -9.91
CA ARG A 247 5.15 14.57 -9.31
C ARG A 247 4.79 13.52 -8.26
N ALA A 248 5.80 12.95 -7.61
CA ALA A 248 5.67 11.89 -6.60
C ALA A 248 4.90 10.64 -7.09
N LEU A 249 4.91 10.32 -8.38
CA LEU A 249 4.27 9.12 -8.93
C LEU A 249 4.97 7.81 -8.52
N ALA A 250 6.23 7.91 -8.07
CA ALA A 250 6.94 6.76 -7.49
C ALA A 250 6.57 6.48 -6.02
N TRP A 251 5.77 7.35 -5.39
CA TRP A 251 5.49 7.32 -3.96
C TRP A 251 4.08 6.84 -3.67
N ASP A 252 3.94 5.93 -2.71
CA ASP A 252 2.65 5.57 -2.15
C ASP A 252 2.14 6.66 -1.20
N LEU A 253 0.83 6.89 -1.25
CA LEU A 253 0.15 7.90 -0.46
C LEU A 253 -0.52 7.23 0.74
N ALA A 254 -0.18 7.70 1.93
CA ALA A 254 -0.91 7.39 3.16
C ALA A 254 -1.96 8.48 3.38
N LEU A 255 -3.15 8.28 2.81
CA LEU A 255 -4.31 9.16 3.00
C LEU A 255 -5.26 8.56 4.02
N PRO A 256 -5.78 9.36 4.94
CA PRO A 256 -6.88 8.93 5.80
C PRO A 256 -8.16 8.75 4.97
N PRO A 257 -9.07 7.86 5.39
CA PRO A 257 -10.30 7.58 4.68
C PRO A 257 -11.42 8.60 4.97
N TYR A 258 -11.14 9.90 4.95
CA TYR A 258 -12.12 10.95 5.20
C TYR A 258 -11.78 12.24 4.46
N GLU A 259 -12.77 13.09 4.32
CA GLU A 259 -12.67 14.39 3.66
C GLU A 259 -11.62 15.32 4.31
N GLY A 260 -10.98 16.12 3.49
CA GLY A 260 -10.19 17.28 3.90
C GLY A 260 -8.69 17.08 3.82
N ALA A 261 -8.16 15.90 4.16
CA ALA A 261 -6.71 15.69 4.09
C ALA A 261 -6.23 15.60 2.65
N LYS A 262 -5.21 16.38 2.32
CA LYS A 262 -4.66 16.44 0.96
C LYS A 262 -3.16 16.18 0.94
N ILE A 263 -2.75 15.37 -0.02
CA ILE A 263 -1.36 15.23 -0.47
C ILE A 263 -1.30 15.77 -1.90
N SER A 264 -0.54 16.82 -2.10
CA SER A 264 -0.40 17.49 -3.40
C SER A 264 1.06 17.80 -3.70
N ILE A 265 1.35 18.08 -4.94
CA ILE A 265 2.64 18.66 -5.36
C ILE A 265 2.55 20.17 -5.26
N ASP A 266 3.54 20.79 -4.62
CA ASP A 266 3.72 22.23 -4.57
C ASP A 266 4.90 22.62 -5.48
N THR A 267 4.64 23.54 -6.40
CA THR A 267 5.65 24.07 -7.33
C THR A 267 6.13 25.47 -6.94
N THR A 268 5.65 25.98 -5.80
CA THR A 268 5.98 27.32 -5.30
C THR A 268 6.87 27.27 -4.04
N VAL A 269 6.86 26.15 -3.33
CA VAL A 269 7.65 25.91 -2.14
C VAL A 269 8.44 24.62 -2.34
N ALA A 270 9.76 24.70 -2.47
CA ALA A 270 10.66 23.54 -2.57
C ALA A 270 11.94 23.83 -1.76
N HIS A 271 12.59 22.76 -1.26
CA HIS A 271 13.90 22.83 -0.65
C HIS A 271 14.99 22.73 -1.74
N GLY A 272 14.87 21.73 -2.60
CA GLY A 272 15.69 21.54 -3.79
C GLY A 272 14.84 21.45 -5.03
N GLY A 273 15.44 21.61 -6.22
CA GLY A 273 14.73 21.48 -7.48
C GLY A 273 13.59 22.49 -7.66
N ARG A 274 12.40 22.00 -8.06
CA ARG A 274 11.22 22.84 -8.40
C ARG A 274 9.92 22.38 -7.74
N MET A 275 9.90 21.23 -7.10
CA MET A 275 8.70 20.61 -6.56
C MET A 275 8.94 20.07 -5.16
N SER A 276 7.92 20.06 -4.34
CA SER A 276 7.89 19.34 -3.08
C SER A 276 6.53 18.67 -2.87
N VAL A 277 6.43 17.75 -1.93
CA VAL A 277 5.14 17.22 -1.48
C VAL A 277 4.59 18.11 -0.40
N ARG A 278 3.33 18.54 -0.55
CA ARG A 278 2.57 19.30 0.43
C ARG A 278 1.50 18.43 1.07
N LEU A 279 1.54 18.36 2.40
CA LEU A 279 0.52 17.75 3.24
C LEU A 279 -0.30 18.86 3.89
N SER A 280 -1.60 18.90 3.63
CA SER A 280 -2.48 19.97 4.13
C SER A 280 -3.89 19.48 4.42
N ASP A 281 -4.76 20.41 4.84
CA ASP A 281 -6.17 20.17 5.08
C ASP A 281 -6.40 18.97 6.02
N PHE A 282 -5.59 18.88 7.09
CA PHE A 282 -5.80 17.90 8.15
C PHE A 282 -7.18 18.08 8.75
N TRP A 283 -7.85 16.98 9.04
CA TRP A 283 -9.20 17.02 9.58
C TRP A 283 -9.26 17.66 10.99
N ASP A 284 -10.20 18.58 11.20
CA ASP A 284 -10.42 19.30 12.46
C ASP A 284 -11.28 18.52 13.47
N GLY A 285 -11.09 17.22 13.55
CA GLY A 285 -11.84 16.34 14.45
C GLY A 285 -11.07 15.92 15.69
N LEU A 286 -11.71 15.07 16.51
CA LEU A 286 -11.13 14.53 17.74
C LEU A 286 -10.14 13.36 17.48
N VAL A 287 -9.94 12.96 16.24
CA VAL A 287 -9.09 11.83 15.86
C VAL A 287 -7.83 12.35 15.18
N GLU A 288 -6.68 11.87 15.63
CA GLU A 288 -5.39 12.15 14.99
C GLU A 288 -5.34 11.62 13.56
N THR A 289 -5.03 12.50 12.64
CA THR A 289 -4.85 12.18 11.23
C THR A 289 -3.38 11.94 10.92
N ARG A 290 -3.09 10.82 10.24
CA ARG A 290 -1.76 10.53 9.69
C ARG A 290 -1.85 10.60 8.19
N ILE A 291 -1.04 11.47 7.59
CA ILE A 291 -0.88 11.56 6.15
C ILE A 291 0.60 11.62 5.80
N GLY A 292 0.94 11.17 4.61
CA GLY A 292 2.32 11.19 4.16
C GLY A 292 2.55 10.41 2.89
N VAL A 293 3.83 10.30 2.57
CA VAL A 293 4.31 9.52 1.43
C VAL A 293 5.31 8.48 1.88
N GLY A 294 5.41 7.38 1.16
CA GLY A 294 6.35 6.32 1.46
C GLY A 294 6.63 5.42 0.28
N GLN A 295 7.70 4.64 0.39
CA GLN A 295 8.00 3.59 -0.60
C GLN A 295 8.27 2.27 0.11
N PRO A 296 7.72 1.16 -0.39
CA PRO A 296 8.04 -0.19 0.05
C PRO A 296 9.28 -0.72 -0.68
N PHE A 297 10.09 -1.47 0.05
CA PHE A 297 11.29 -2.11 -0.46
C PHE A 297 11.25 -3.62 -0.18
N ASP A 298 11.67 -4.40 -1.17
CA ASP A 298 12.00 -5.82 -0.96
C ASP A 298 13.18 -5.91 0.00
N ALA A 299 12.93 -6.46 1.18
CA ALA A 299 13.93 -6.46 2.25
C ALA A 299 15.11 -7.40 2.00
N ARG A 300 15.07 -8.30 1.00
CA ARG A 300 16.12 -9.32 0.77
C ARG A 300 17.52 -8.72 0.61
N ALA A 301 17.62 -7.53 0.00
CA ALA A 301 18.90 -6.82 -0.14
C ALA A 301 19.28 -5.96 1.08
N LEU A 302 18.36 -5.77 2.02
CA LEU A 302 18.52 -4.94 3.20
C LEU A 302 18.74 -5.73 4.49
N ARG A 303 18.50 -7.05 4.46
CA ARG A 303 18.67 -7.92 5.63
C ARG A 303 20.05 -7.81 6.25
N GLY A 304 20.09 -7.69 7.58
CA GLY A 304 21.35 -7.53 8.31
C GLY A 304 22.12 -6.24 8.01
N GLN A 305 21.47 -5.27 7.34
CA GLN A 305 22.06 -3.96 7.08
C GLN A 305 21.50 -2.91 8.06
N ARG A 306 22.31 -1.89 8.33
CA ARG A 306 21.90 -0.64 8.96
C ARG A 306 21.54 0.34 7.86
N VAL A 307 20.34 0.90 7.94
CA VAL A 307 19.81 1.87 6.97
C VAL A 307 19.58 3.21 7.64
N ARG A 308 19.58 4.28 6.85
CA ARG A 308 19.17 5.63 7.26
C ARG A 308 18.04 6.10 6.35
N LEU A 309 17.00 6.65 6.96
CA LEU A 309 15.97 7.41 6.30
C LEU A 309 16.10 8.86 6.70
N SER A 310 16.05 9.77 5.73
CA SER A 310 16.03 11.21 5.99
C SER A 310 15.14 11.92 4.96
N GLY A 311 14.77 13.16 5.28
CA GLY A 311 14.07 14.06 4.38
C GLY A 311 14.07 15.47 4.97
N TRP A 312 13.91 16.48 4.13
CA TRP A 312 13.77 17.87 4.52
C TRP A 312 12.31 18.20 4.71
N PHE A 313 12.01 18.89 5.79
CA PHE A 313 10.66 19.26 6.18
C PHE A 313 10.57 20.76 6.45
N LYS A 314 9.45 21.36 6.05
CA LYS A 314 9.06 22.73 6.37
C LYS A 314 7.64 22.72 6.87
N GLY A 315 7.34 23.49 7.91
CA GLY A 315 6.02 23.54 8.51
C GLY A 315 5.46 24.94 8.61
N ASP A 316 4.16 25.06 8.41
CA ASP A 316 3.40 26.26 8.68
C ASP A 316 2.22 25.94 9.57
N SER A 317 2.26 26.51 10.80
CA SER A 317 1.17 26.45 11.79
C SER A 317 0.70 25.03 12.12
N LEU A 318 1.61 24.03 12.07
CA LEU A 318 1.28 22.64 12.33
C LEU A 318 0.90 22.43 13.80
N LYS A 319 -0.33 22.05 14.05
CA LYS A 319 -0.78 21.51 15.33
C LYS A 319 -0.67 20.00 15.29
N GLY A 320 0.50 19.49 15.56
CA GLY A 320 0.82 18.08 15.44
C GLY A 320 2.31 17.89 15.30
N ILE A 321 2.70 16.82 14.61
CA ILE A 321 4.10 16.43 14.43
C ILE A 321 4.37 16.05 12.98
N ALA A 322 5.54 16.45 12.46
CA ALA A 322 6.12 15.92 11.24
C ALA A 322 7.27 14.98 11.61
N TYR A 323 7.39 13.85 10.94
CA TYR A 323 8.37 12.82 11.30
C TYR A 323 8.67 11.87 10.13
N VAL A 324 9.77 11.18 10.25
CA VAL A 324 10.15 10.06 9.38
C VAL A 324 9.93 8.74 10.11
N LYS A 325 9.65 7.66 9.38
CA LYS A 325 9.38 6.35 9.99
C LYS A 325 9.89 5.23 9.09
N ILE A 326 10.68 4.32 9.66
CA ILE A 326 11.02 3.04 9.03
C ILE A 326 10.21 1.94 9.72
N PHE A 327 9.60 1.08 8.92
CA PHE A 327 8.93 -0.12 9.39
C PHE A 327 9.47 -1.33 8.62
N ALA A 328 9.99 -2.31 9.32
CA ALA A 328 10.47 -3.56 8.73
C ALA A 328 9.64 -4.73 9.29
N GLN A 329 9.03 -5.49 8.39
CA GLN A 329 8.22 -6.66 8.69
C GLN A 329 8.97 -7.92 8.26
N GLY A 330 9.20 -8.82 9.19
CA GLY A 330 9.61 -10.20 8.96
C GLY A 330 8.48 -11.17 9.26
N LEU A 331 8.70 -12.45 9.01
CA LEU A 331 7.74 -13.51 9.38
C LEU A 331 7.66 -13.74 10.89
N ALA A 332 8.75 -13.53 11.61
CA ALA A 332 8.84 -13.67 13.06
C ALA A 332 9.13 -12.35 13.76
N SER A 333 9.81 -11.41 13.10
CA SER A 333 10.17 -10.12 13.67
C SER A 333 9.38 -8.98 13.05
N ARG A 334 9.11 -7.98 13.88
CA ARG A 334 8.48 -6.73 13.46
C ARG A 334 9.15 -5.59 14.21
N VAL A 335 9.78 -4.68 13.48
CA VAL A 335 10.44 -3.53 14.08
C VAL A 335 9.97 -2.24 13.43
N THR A 336 9.83 -1.22 14.25
CA THR A 336 9.47 0.12 13.81
C THR A 336 10.40 1.11 14.49
N GLN A 337 10.92 2.05 13.71
CA GLN A 337 11.68 3.18 14.21
C GLN A 337 11.04 4.49 13.73
N SER A 338 10.80 5.39 14.66
CA SER A 338 10.45 6.77 14.40
C SER A 338 11.13 7.65 15.44
N PRO A 339 11.46 8.91 15.15
CA PRO A 339 12.08 9.78 16.13
C PRO A 339 11.13 10.03 17.31
N GLY A 340 11.67 10.09 18.51
CA GLY A 340 10.94 10.46 19.72
C GLY A 340 10.85 11.99 19.87
N ALA A 341 11.86 12.59 20.50
CA ALA A 341 11.87 14.02 20.85
C ALA A 341 12.15 14.99 19.66
N GLU A 342 12.56 14.48 18.51
CA GLU A 342 12.94 15.30 17.34
C GLU A 342 11.79 15.55 16.36
N MET A 343 10.56 15.27 16.76
CA MET A 343 9.38 15.50 15.91
C MET A 343 9.05 16.98 15.85
N LEU A 344 8.97 17.54 14.63
CA LEU A 344 8.72 18.96 14.41
C LEU A 344 7.23 19.30 14.56
N SER A 345 6.94 20.45 15.17
CA SER A 345 5.60 21.04 15.31
C SER A 345 5.65 22.57 15.16
N ASN A 346 4.50 23.24 15.03
CA ASN A 346 4.32 24.68 14.83
C ASN A 346 4.77 25.18 13.45
N THR A 347 5.48 26.31 13.38
CA THR A 347 6.03 26.89 12.16
C THR A 347 7.55 26.83 12.21
N TRP A 348 8.16 26.32 11.16
CA TRP A 348 9.62 26.23 11.01
C TRP A 348 10.01 26.26 9.53
N ASP A 349 11.22 26.73 9.25
CA ASP A 349 11.80 26.65 7.93
C ASP A 349 12.43 25.27 7.68
N TRP A 350 12.90 24.99 6.46
CA TRP A 350 13.47 23.71 6.07
C TRP A 350 14.45 23.16 7.08
N GLN A 351 14.17 21.98 7.60
CA GLN A 351 15.02 21.25 8.54
C GLN A 351 15.06 19.77 8.15
N PRO A 352 16.22 19.12 8.26
CA PRO A 352 16.33 17.69 8.01
C PRO A 352 15.82 16.89 9.22
N LEU A 353 15.05 15.84 8.95
CA LEU A 353 14.78 14.79 9.92
C LEU A 353 15.44 13.50 9.46
N SER A 354 15.98 12.73 10.38
CA SER A 354 16.61 11.46 10.03
C SER A 354 16.50 10.42 11.15
N ILE A 355 16.41 9.15 10.77
CA ILE A 355 16.46 8.00 11.67
C ILE A 355 17.27 6.88 11.05
N GLU A 356 17.78 5.98 11.90
CA GLU A 356 18.48 4.79 11.48
C GLU A 356 17.85 3.54 12.09
N LEU A 357 17.91 2.44 11.36
CA LEU A 357 17.39 1.15 11.80
C LEU A 357 18.29 0.01 11.33
N ASN A 358 18.53 -0.97 12.19
CA ASN A 358 19.06 -2.27 11.77
C ASN A 358 17.91 -3.12 11.23
N ILE A 359 18.00 -3.55 9.98
CA ILE A 359 16.97 -4.38 9.36
C ILE A 359 17.16 -5.84 9.79
N PRO A 360 16.14 -6.49 10.33
CA PRO A 360 16.20 -7.89 10.76
C PRO A 360 16.57 -8.84 9.61
N ASP A 361 17.24 -9.94 9.94
CA ASP A 361 17.65 -10.96 8.96
C ASP A 361 16.46 -11.71 8.33
N ASP A 362 15.32 -11.73 9.00
CA ASP A 362 14.09 -12.34 8.50
C ASP A 362 13.12 -11.34 7.83
N ALA A 363 13.52 -10.07 7.70
CA ALA A 363 12.69 -9.04 7.07
C ALA A 363 12.29 -9.44 5.64
N VAL A 364 11.05 -9.19 5.27
CA VAL A 364 10.49 -9.48 3.94
C VAL A 364 10.10 -8.21 3.20
N ILE A 365 9.66 -7.19 3.92
CA ILE A 365 9.35 -5.86 3.39
C ILE A 365 9.83 -4.77 4.35
N VAL A 366 10.31 -3.67 3.79
CA VAL A 366 10.64 -2.45 4.54
C VAL A 366 9.85 -1.30 3.94
N TRP A 367 9.18 -0.54 4.80
CA TRP A 367 8.55 0.71 4.44
C TRP A 367 9.35 1.89 4.98
N ALA A 368 9.70 2.82 4.12
CA ALA A 368 10.30 4.10 4.48
C ALA A 368 9.29 5.21 4.21
N ASN A 369 8.89 5.94 5.27
CA ASN A 369 7.77 6.87 5.23
C ASN A 369 8.17 8.25 5.77
N LEU A 370 7.69 9.29 5.10
CA LEU A 370 7.76 10.68 5.50
C LEU A 370 6.32 11.16 5.76
N GLN A 371 6.02 11.57 6.98
CA GLN A 371 4.64 11.69 7.45
C GLN A 371 4.44 12.93 8.32
N ALA A 372 3.18 13.34 8.42
CA ALA A 372 2.70 14.20 9.47
C ALA A 372 1.53 13.56 10.20
N GLN A 373 1.41 13.85 11.48
CA GLN A 373 0.29 13.47 12.33
C GLN A 373 -0.20 14.70 13.06
N ALA A 374 -1.43 15.07 12.81
CA ALA A 374 -2.00 16.29 13.38
C ALA A 374 -3.44 16.04 13.84
N PRO A 375 -3.83 16.63 14.98
CA PRO A 375 -5.23 16.65 15.36
C PRO A 375 -6.07 17.56 14.47
N ALA A 376 -5.47 18.57 13.76
CA ALA A 376 -6.36 19.51 13.10
C ALA A 376 -5.82 20.44 12.03
N ARG A 377 -4.65 21.03 12.12
CA ARG A 377 -4.33 22.21 11.28
C ARG A 377 -2.88 22.32 10.90
N GLY A 378 -2.65 23.05 9.81
CA GLY A 378 -1.35 23.44 9.34
C GLY A 378 -1.00 22.83 7.98
N THR A 379 0.23 23.08 7.58
CA THR A 379 0.78 22.55 6.33
C THR A 379 2.19 22.06 6.61
N VAL A 380 2.55 20.95 5.97
CA VAL A 380 3.90 20.41 5.97
C VAL A 380 4.34 20.23 4.53
N TRP A 381 5.52 20.71 4.18
CA TRP A 381 6.20 20.37 2.93
C TRP A 381 7.32 19.39 3.21
N ILE A 382 7.52 18.46 2.29
CA ILE A 382 8.53 17.41 2.36
C ILE A 382 9.30 17.42 1.04
N ASP A 383 10.64 17.36 1.14
CA ASP A 383 11.50 17.39 -0.02
C ASP A 383 12.82 16.66 0.23
N ASP A 384 13.61 16.45 -0.83
CA ASP A 384 14.98 15.87 -0.78
C ASP A 384 15.09 14.67 0.15
N ALA A 385 14.25 13.67 -0.09
CA ALA A 385 14.22 12.44 0.68
C ALA A 385 15.40 11.51 0.37
N SER A 386 15.90 10.80 1.39
CA SER A 386 16.94 9.79 1.20
C SER A 386 16.65 8.55 2.04
N PHE A 387 16.82 7.39 1.43
CA PHE A 387 16.84 6.10 2.12
C PHE A 387 18.07 5.33 1.63
N GLU A 388 19.03 5.10 2.52
CA GLU A 388 20.35 4.57 2.14
C GLU A 388 20.84 3.46 3.06
N VAL A 389 21.69 2.58 2.54
CA VAL A 389 22.40 1.56 3.32
C VAL A 389 23.70 2.15 3.87
N LEU A 390 23.87 2.11 5.19
CA LEU A 390 25.09 2.58 5.86
C LEU A 390 26.17 1.50 5.98
N GLY A 391 25.80 0.23 5.88
CA GLY A 391 26.67 -0.94 6.03
C GLY A 391 26.02 -2.02 6.89
N PRO A 392 26.79 -3.01 7.35
CA PRO A 392 26.28 -4.08 8.20
C PRO A 392 25.61 -3.55 9.48
N ALA A 393 24.59 -4.25 9.96
CA ALA A 393 23.91 -3.94 11.20
C ALA A 393 24.90 -3.85 12.38
N THR A 394 24.76 -2.82 13.19
CA THR A 394 25.58 -2.68 14.40
C THR A 394 25.02 -3.61 15.48
N PRO A 395 25.84 -4.47 16.12
CA PRO A 395 25.37 -5.27 17.24
C PRO A 395 24.71 -4.41 18.32
N ALA A 396 23.61 -4.88 18.88
CA ALA A 396 22.98 -4.18 20.00
C ALA A 396 24.02 -4.00 21.16
N PRO A 397 24.03 -2.86 21.85
CA PRO A 397 24.90 -2.69 23.02
C PRO A 397 24.63 -3.84 24.03
N GLY A 398 25.64 -4.65 24.33
CA GLY A 398 25.52 -5.79 25.25
C GLY A 398 25.31 -7.17 24.61
N ALA A 399 25.20 -7.29 23.29
CA ALA A 399 25.25 -8.59 22.64
C ALA A 399 26.68 -9.15 22.71
N ALA A 400 26.89 -10.17 23.54
CA ALA A 400 28.18 -10.87 23.64
C ALA A 400 28.57 -11.41 22.25
N LYS A 401 29.80 -11.14 21.81
CA LYS A 401 30.36 -11.77 20.61
C LYS A 401 30.25 -13.28 20.79
N PRO A 402 29.75 -14.02 19.76
CA PRO A 402 29.79 -15.47 19.83
C PRO A 402 31.24 -15.88 20.02
N THR A 403 31.53 -16.53 21.14
CA THR A 403 32.85 -17.09 21.45
C THR A 403 33.16 -18.09 20.34
N GLN A 404 34.11 -17.81 19.50
CA GLN A 404 34.69 -18.80 18.58
C GLN A 404 35.20 -19.96 19.44
N GLY A 405 34.47 -21.08 19.39
CA GLY A 405 34.89 -22.29 20.03
C GLY A 405 36.27 -22.72 19.53
N THR A 406 37.29 -22.58 20.33
CA THR A 406 38.60 -23.15 20.10
C THR A 406 38.43 -24.65 19.91
N LYS A 407 38.56 -25.14 18.68
CA LYS A 407 38.80 -26.58 18.42
C LYS A 407 40.09 -26.95 19.13
N LYS A 408 39.99 -27.68 20.23
CA LYS A 408 41.13 -28.43 20.76
C LYS A 408 41.36 -29.63 19.83
N HIS A 409 42.54 -29.74 19.33
CA HIS A 409 43.09 -30.93 18.65
C HIS A 409 43.22 -32.11 19.59
#